data_6b61bd3b065ddf48e3becbf2c808d712
#
_entry.id   6b61bd3b065ddf48e3becbf2c808d712
#
_cell.length_a   1.000
_cell.length_b   1.000
_cell.length_c   1.000
_cell.angle_alpha   90.00
_cell.angle_beta   90.00
_cell.angle_gamma   90.00
#
_symmetry.space_group_name_H-M   'P 1'
#
loop_
_entity.id
_entity.type
_entity.pdbx_description
1 polymer ?
#
loop_
_entity_poly.entity_id
_entity_poly.type
_entity_poly.pdbx_seq_one_letter_code
_entity_poly.pdbx_strand_id
1 'polypeptide(L)'
;MKKVIKRIFLILGILLFVVIAAGILLPIIYKDKIVSYAKTEANKMLNAKLDFDNDISLSLFKHFPDFSLGINHIRIINKAPFEGDTLVDIGSFSTTLDLMSVINGGKIVIKTISLEKPYINLQVLADGSSNWDIAIKSKDTLKKEGKDTTSKFKMSLQKYSISDGKIVYDDKANTF
;
A
#
# COMPACT_ATOMS: atom_id res chain seq x y z
N MET A 1 -30.98 36.81 21.55
CA MET A 1 -29.60 36.52 21.12
C MET A 1 -29.09 35.17 21.64
N LYS A 2 -29.06 34.86 22.95
CA LYS A 2 -28.53 33.61 23.50
C LYS A 2 -29.17 32.30 22.93
N LYS A 3 -30.49 32.31 22.64
CA LYS A 3 -31.19 31.12 22.06
C LYS A 3 -30.79 30.87 20.60
N VAL A 4 -30.53 31.88 19.81
CA VAL A 4 -30.09 31.75 18.40
C VAL A 4 -28.67 31.23 18.34
N ILE A 5 -27.77 31.74 19.17
CA ILE A 5 -26.39 31.27 19.28
C ILE A 5 -26.35 29.78 19.67
N LYS A 6 -27.15 29.35 20.67
CA LYS A 6 -27.24 27.92 21.02
C LYS A 6 -27.70 27.04 19.87
N ARG A 7 -28.67 27.48 19.07
CA ARG A 7 -29.15 26.73 17.89
C ARG A 7 -28.07 26.62 16.82
N ILE A 8 -27.32 27.71 16.57
CA ILE A 8 -26.20 27.71 15.61
C ILE A 8 -25.13 26.71 16.06
N PHE A 9 -24.72 26.73 17.34
CA PHE A 9 -23.76 25.76 17.88
C PHE A 9 -24.26 24.34 17.80
N LEU A 10 -25.55 24.10 18.03
CA LEU A 10 -26.15 22.76 17.93
C LEU A 10 -26.11 22.27 16.46
N ILE A 11 -26.48 23.11 15.49
CA ILE A 11 -26.45 22.79 14.07
C ILE A 11 -25.01 22.50 13.62
N LEU A 12 -24.05 23.34 14.04
CA LEU A 12 -22.64 23.14 13.73
C LEU A 12 -22.09 21.84 14.33
N GLY A 13 -22.49 21.50 15.56
CA GLY A 13 -22.16 20.26 16.22
C GLY A 13 -22.71 19.02 15.49
N ILE A 14 -23.96 19.08 15.06
CA ILE A 14 -24.60 18.01 14.27
C ILE A 14 -23.90 17.87 12.92
N LEU A 15 -23.61 18.97 12.22
CA LEU A 15 -22.90 18.95 10.94
C LEU A 15 -21.51 18.32 11.09
N LEU A 16 -20.77 18.74 12.11
CA LEU A 16 -19.46 18.19 12.42
C LEU A 16 -19.55 16.67 12.73
N PHE A 17 -20.54 16.29 13.53
CA PHE A 17 -20.79 14.87 13.84
C PHE A 17 -21.09 14.05 12.57
N VAL A 18 -21.93 14.56 11.68
CA VAL A 18 -22.26 13.89 10.40
C VAL A 18 -21.02 13.75 9.53
N VAL A 19 -20.18 14.78 9.43
CA VAL A 19 -18.93 14.72 8.64
C VAL A 19 -17.96 13.69 9.22
N ILE A 20 -17.80 13.66 10.55
CA ILE A 20 -16.95 12.67 11.22
C ILE A 20 -17.52 11.26 11.02
N ALA A 21 -18.82 11.08 11.23
CA ALA A 21 -19.48 9.79 11.04
C ALA A 21 -19.36 9.31 9.59
N ALA A 22 -19.54 10.18 8.60
CA ALA A 22 -19.35 9.83 7.20
C ALA A 22 -17.88 9.44 6.90
N GLY A 23 -16.91 10.19 7.44
CA GLY A 23 -15.48 9.89 7.28
C GLY A 23 -15.09 8.51 7.83
N ILE A 24 -15.80 8.03 8.84
CA ILE A 24 -15.58 6.71 9.45
C ILE A 24 -16.37 5.61 8.72
N LEU A 25 -17.64 5.87 8.43
CA LEU A 25 -18.55 4.85 7.89
C LEU A 25 -18.32 4.59 6.40
N LEU A 26 -18.01 5.61 5.61
CA LEU A 26 -17.80 5.46 4.16
C LEU A 26 -16.68 4.46 3.82
N PRO A 27 -15.48 4.53 4.41
CA PRO A 27 -14.43 3.54 4.15
C PRO A 27 -14.86 2.11 4.53
N ILE A 28 -15.65 1.95 5.60
CA ILE A 28 -16.13 0.64 6.03
C ILE A 28 -17.15 0.08 5.03
N ILE A 29 -18.11 0.90 4.61
CA ILE A 29 -19.19 0.50 3.70
C ILE A 29 -18.65 0.20 2.28
N TYR A 30 -17.67 0.99 1.84
CA TYR A 30 -17.09 0.85 0.49
C TYR A 30 -15.78 0.05 0.46
N LYS A 31 -15.40 -0.60 1.56
CA LYS A 31 -14.17 -1.37 1.72
C LYS A 31 -13.91 -2.31 0.54
N ASP A 32 -14.88 -3.16 0.19
CA ASP A 32 -14.74 -4.15 -0.89
C ASP A 32 -14.51 -3.50 -2.25
N LYS A 33 -15.17 -2.36 -2.51
CA LYS A 33 -14.97 -1.60 -3.76
C LYS A 33 -13.58 -1.00 -3.82
N ILE A 34 -13.10 -0.43 -2.71
CA ILE A 34 -11.77 0.17 -2.61
C ILE A 34 -10.71 -0.91 -2.80
N VAL A 35 -10.85 -2.06 -2.14
CA VAL A 35 -9.94 -3.20 -2.26
C VAL A 35 -9.90 -3.74 -3.69
N SER A 36 -11.07 -3.97 -4.28
CA SER A 36 -11.18 -4.46 -5.68
C SER A 36 -10.55 -3.49 -6.67
N TYR A 37 -10.80 -2.18 -6.51
CA TYR A 37 -10.20 -1.15 -7.34
C TYR A 37 -8.66 -1.13 -7.17
N ALA A 38 -8.17 -1.17 -5.93
CA ALA A 38 -6.73 -1.20 -5.66
C ALA A 38 -6.04 -2.42 -6.28
N LYS A 39 -6.63 -3.63 -6.14
CA LYS A 39 -6.13 -4.86 -6.80
C LYS A 39 -6.11 -4.71 -8.32
N THR A 40 -7.19 -4.17 -8.90
CA THR A 40 -7.31 -3.99 -10.34
C THR A 40 -6.25 -3.03 -10.87
N GLU A 41 -6.08 -1.88 -10.25
CA GLU A 41 -5.09 -0.89 -10.69
C GLU A 41 -3.64 -1.39 -10.52
N ALA A 42 -3.34 -2.03 -9.38
CA ALA A 42 -2.02 -2.63 -9.18
C ALA A 42 -1.71 -3.71 -10.22
N ASN A 43 -2.68 -4.58 -10.54
CA ASN A 43 -2.50 -5.64 -11.54
C ASN A 43 -2.35 -5.11 -12.98
N LYS A 44 -2.82 -3.90 -13.29
CA LYS A 44 -2.57 -3.24 -14.59
C LYS A 44 -1.12 -2.77 -14.72
N MET A 45 -0.45 -2.49 -13.62
CA MET A 45 0.91 -1.98 -13.60
C MET A 45 1.97 -3.08 -13.51
N LEU A 46 1.53 -4.34 -13.27
CA LEU A 46 2.42 -5.47 -13.02
C LEU A 46 2.26 -6.56 -14.08
N ASN A 47 3.38 -7.07 -14.59
CA ASN A 47 3.45 -8.33 -15.32
C ASN A 47 3.46 -9.52 -14.33
N ALA A 48 2.58 -9.46 -13.35
CA ALA A 48 2.36 -10.46 -12.32
C ALA A 48 0.91 -10.35 -11.84
N LYS A 49 0.46 -11.30 -11.03
CA LYS A 49 -0.84 -11.25 -10.36
C LYS A 49 -0.63 -10.92 -8.90
N LEU A 50 -1.03 -9.72 -8.49
CA LEU A 50 -1.11 -9.33 -7.08
C LEU A 50 -2.49 -9.71 -6.54
N ASP A 51 -2.52 -10.38 -5.41
CA ASP A 51 -3.72 -10.65 -4.63
C ASP A 51 -3.44 -10.51 -3.13
N PHE A 52 -4.48 -10.23 -2.35
CA PHE A 52 -4.44 -10.15 -0.89
C PHE A 52 -5.86 -10.28 -0.32
N ASP A 53 -5.99 -10.54 0.97
CA ASP A 53 -7.29 -10.65 1.61
C ASP A 53 -8.12 -9.37 1.48
N ASN A 54 -9.44 -9.55 1.30
CA ASN A 54 -10.35 -8.41 1.29
C ASN A 54 -10.54 -7.83 2.69
N ASP A 55 -10.19 -8.58 3.74
CA ASP A 55 -10.27 -8.12 5.12
C ASP A 55 -9.04 -7.28 5.50
N ILE A 56 -9.01 -6.04 5.01
CA ILE A 56 -8.04 -5.04 5.42
C ILE A 56 -8.46 -4.41 6.74
N SER A 57 -7.52 -4.20 7.65
CA SER A 57 -7.74 -3.49 8.89
C SER A 57 -7.33 -2.02 8.74
N LEU A 58 -8.26 -1.12 9.08
CA LEU A 58 -8.03 0.31 9.08
C LEU A 58 -8.28 0.85 10.49
N SER A 59 -7.36 1.63 11.03
CA SER A 59 -7.52 2.26 12.34
C SER A 59 -7.07 3.71 12.31
N LEU A 60 -8.02 4.63 12.62
CA LEU A 60 -7.78 6.06 12.81
C LEU A 60 -7.72 6.45 14.30
N PHE A 61 -8.22 5.59 15.19
CA PHE A 61 -8.48 5.96 16.58
C PHE A 61 -7.52 5.37 17.58
N LYS A 62 -6.92 4.21 17.29
CA LYS A 62 -6.00 3.55 18.25
C LYS A 62 -4.76 4.39 18.55
N HIS A 63 -4.33 5.21 17.61
CA HIS A 63 -3.10 5.99 17.69
C HIS A 63 -3.26 7.42 17.12
N PHE A 64 -4.45 8.02 17.30
CA PHE A 64 -4.69 9.39 16.80
C PHE A 64 -3.53 10.32 17.21
N PRO A 65 -2.96 11.13 16.32
CA PRO A 65 -3.39 11.42 14.93
C PRO A 65 -2.82 10.49 13.85
N ASP A 66 -2.48 9.27 14.17
CA ASP A 66 -1.90 8.31 13.23
C ASP A 66 -2.96 7.44 12.56
N PHE A 67 -2.69 7.08 11.31
CA PHE A 67 -3.49 6.13 10.52
C PHE A 67 -2.74 4.81 10.41
N SER A 68 -3.38 3.71 10.77
CA SER A 68 -2.83 2.38 10.62
C SER A 68 -3.61 1.56 9.60
N LEU A 69 -2.87 0.86 8.74
CA LEU A 69 -3.38 -0.07 7.73
C LEU A 69 -2.75 -1.44 7.96
N GLY A 70 -3.56 -2.49 7.97
CA GLY A 70 -3.10 -3.88 7.96
C GLY A 70 -3.71 -4.64 6.80
N ILE A 71 -2.93 -5.48 6.15
CA ILE A 71 -3.31 -6.34 5.03
C ILE A 71 -2.73 -7.73 5.28
N ASN A 72 -3.54 -8.77 5.10
CA ASN A 72 -3.11 -10.16 5.27
C ASN A 72 -3.01 -10.87 3.92
N HIS A 73 -2.16 -11.91 3.88
CA HIS A 73 -1.98 -12.83 2.75
C HIS A 73 -1.73 -12.10 1.42
N ILE A 74 -0.74 -11.18 1.42
CA ILE A 74 -0.32 -10.52 0.18
C ILE A 74 0.50 -11.49 -0.63
N ARG A 75 0.07 -11.75 -1.88
CA ARG A 75 0.71 -12.69 -2.78
C ARG A 75 0.95 -12.08 -4.15
N ILE A 76 2.16 -12.25 -4.67
CA ILE A 76 2.52 -11.89 -6.04
C ILE A 76 2.93 -13.16 -6.76
N ILE A 77 2.17 -13.51 -7.79
CA ILE A 77 2.39 -14.69 -8.62
C ILE A 77 2.84 -14.21 -10.01
N ASN A 78 3.95 -14.75 -10.47
CA ASN A 78 4.52 -14.40 -11.76
C ASN A 78 3.64 -14.86 -12.93
N LYS A 79 3.73 -14.12 -14.04
CA LYS A 79 3.30 -14.53 -15.38
C LYS A 79 4.51 -15.06 -16.17
N ALA A 80 4.25 -15.54 -17.39
CA ALA A 80 5.32 -15.98 -18.28
C ALA A 80 6.51 -14.99 -18.32
N PRO A 81 7.79 -15.48 -18.33
CA PRO A 81 8.21 -16.88 -18.44
C PRO A 81 8.21 -17.69 -17.13
N PHE A 82 7.90 -17.09 -15.97
CA PHE A 82 7.84 -17.70 -14.64
C PHE A 82 6.41 -18.04 -14.21
N GLU A 83 5.56 -18.44 -15.15
CA GLU A 83 4.13 -18.59 -14.92
C GLU A 83 3.81 -19.56 -13.78
N GLY A 84 3.01 -19.04 -12.80
CA GLY A 84 2.57 -19.81 -11.64
C GLY A 84 3.52 -19.77 -10.45
N ASP A 85 4.76 -19.31 -10.62
CA ASP A 85 5.70 -19.20 -9.52
C ASP A 85 5.33 -18.05 -8.58
N THR A 86 5.36 -18.33 -7.29
CA THR A 86 5.15 -17.29 -6.27
C THR A 86 6.45 -16.50 -6.10
N LEU A 87 6.42 -15.21 -6.48
CA LEU A 87 7.53 -14.29 -6.25
C LEU A 87 7.56 -13.82 -4.80
N VAL A 88 6.39 -13.43 -4.27
CA VAL A 88 6.24 -12.90 -2.91
C VAL A 88 4.99 -13.50 -2.27
N ASP A 89 5.12 -13.94 -1.02
CA ASP A 89 4.00 -14.29 -0.12
C ASP A 89 4.28 -13.69 1.25
N ILE A 90 3.41 -12.80 1.73
CA ILE A 90 3.54 -12.13 3.02
C ILE A 90 2.32 -12.49 3.87
N GLY A 91 2.56 -13.13 5.02
CA GLY A 91 1.48 -13.52 5.94
C GLY A 91 0.71 -12.31 6.45
N SER A 92 1.41 -11.28 6.94
CA SER A 92 0.80 -10.03 7.38
C SER A 92 1.70 -8.83 7.08
N PHE A 93 1.11 -7.78 6.56
CA PHE A 93 1.70 -6.46 6.38
C PHE A 93 0.95 -5.45 7.22
N SER A 94 1.67 -4.63 7.96
CA SER A 94 1.06 -3.48 8.63
C SER A 94 1.92 -2.23 8.50
N THR A 95 1.26 -1.07 8.44
CA THR A 95 1.92 0.22 8.38
C THR A 95 1.16 1.25 9.21
N THR A 96 1.92 2.19 9.78
CA THR A 96 1.36 3.36 10.48
C THR A 96 1.91 4.62 9.85
N LEU A 97 1.02 5.51 9.47
CA LEU A 97 1.30 6.78 8.82
C LEU A 97 0.95 7.95 9.76
N ASP A 98 1.73 8.99 9.72
CA ASP A 98 1.36 10.28 10.33
C ASP A 98 0.30 10.95 9.46
N LEU A 99 -0.95 10.99 9.93
CA LEU A 99 -2.07 11.54 9.18
C LEU A 99 -1.89 13.03 8.87
N MET A 100 -1.28 13.79 9.79
CA MET A 100 -1.05 15.22 9.59
C MET A 100 -0.02 15.46 8.48
N SER A 101 0.95 14.57 8.33
CA SER A 101 1.93 14.64 7.24
C SER A 101 1.27 14.48 5.86
N VAL A 102 0.21 13.66 5.77
CA VAL A 102 -0.57 13.44 4.55
C VAL A 102 -1.48 14.65 4.25
N ILE A 103 -2.21 15.15 5.27
CA ILE A 103 -3.15 16.26 5.13
C ILE A 103 -2.42 17.55 4.73
N ASN A 104 -1.25 17.80 5.31
CA ASN A 104 -0.48 19.02 5.04
C ASN A 104 0.20 19.00 3.66
N GLY A 105 0.14 17.88 2.92
CA GLY A 105 0.67 17.78 1.55
C GLY A 105 2.18 17.92 1.42
N GLY A 106 2.90 17.77 2.53
CA GLY A 106 4.36 17.85 2.58
C GLY A 106 5.04 16.49 2.38
N LYS A 107 6.02 16.21 3.25
CA LYS A 107 6.71 14.92 3.30
C LYS A 107 5.82 13.90 4.02
N ILE A 108 5.44 12.80 3.34
CA ILE A 108 4.70 11.71 3.98
C ILE A 108 5.61 11.00 4.99
N VAL A 109 5.16 10.91 6.23
CA VAL A 109 5.89 10.25 7.31
C VAL A 109 5.25 8.89 7.58
N ILE A 110 5.99 7.83 7.26
CA ILE A 110 5.67 6.45 7.62
C ILE A 110 6.36 6.18 8.96
N LYS A 111 5.59 6.00 10.01
CA LYS A 111 6.12 5.73 11.35
C LYS A 111 6.64 4.32 11.47
N THR A 112 5.85 3.34 10.99
CA THR A 112 6.22 1.93 11.04
C THR A 112 5.82 1.20 9.77
N ILE A 113 6.65 0.22 9.38
CA ILE A 113 6.29 -0.87 8.46
C ILE A 113 6.62 -2.17 9.17
N SER A 114 5.69 -3.10 9.23
CA SER A 114 5.91 -4.45 9.77
C SER A 114 5.50 -5.50 8.76
N LEU A 115 6.37 -6.49 8.58
CA LEU A 115 6.15 -7.67 7.74
C LEU A 115 6.27 -8.92 8.61
N GLU A 116 5.27 -9.76 8.58
CA GLU A 116 5.28 -11.05 9.25
C GLU A 116 5.26 -12.18 8.22
N LYS A 117 6.18 -13.13 8.40
CA LYS A 117 6.36 -14.30 7.54
C LYS A 117 6.48 -13.94 6.04
N PRO A 118 7.30 -12.95 5.66
CA PRO A 118 7.52 -12.69 4.25
C PRO A 118 8.35 -13.83 3.64
N TYR A 119 7.82 -14.45 2.60
CA TYR A 119 8.52 -15.37 1.71
C TYR A 119 8.80 -14.67 0.38
N ILE A 120 10.06 -14.63 -0.03
CA ILE A 120 10.50 -14.02 -1.29
C ILE A 120 11.27 -15.08 -2.05
N ASN A 121 10.86 -15.38 -3.29
CA ASN A 121 11.48 -16.35 -4.16
C ASN A 121 12.01 -15.66 -5.42
N LEU A 122 13.31 -15.45 -5.45
CA LEU A 122 14.02 -14.79 -6.54
C LEU A 122 14.59 -15.85 -7.47
N GLN A 123 14.29 -15.74 -8.77
CA GLN A 123 14.75 -16.69 -9.78
C GLN A 123 15.35 -15.98 -10.99
N VAL A 124 16.45 -16.50 -11.51
CA VAL A 124 17.04 -16.10 -12.79
C VAL A 124 17.10 -17.32 -13.71
N LEU A 125 16.56 -17.18 -14.93
CA LEU A 125 16.63 -18.22 -15.96
C LEU A 125 18.00 -18.21 -16.65
N ALA A 126 18.29 -19.28 -17.39
CA ALA A 126 19.55 -19.42 -18.15
C ALA A 126 19.78 -18.32 -19.19
N ASP A 127 18.73 -17.66 -19.66
CA ASP A 127 18.80 -16.50 -20.56
C ASP A 127 19.03 -15.16 -19.85
N GLY A 128 19.19 -15.16 -18.51
CA GLY A 128 19.36 -13.98 -17.67
C GLY A 128 18.07 -13.27 -17.28
N SER A 129 16.90 -13.75 -17.70
CA SER A 129 15.61 -13.20 -17.29
C SER A 129 15.39 -13.39 -15.79
N SER A 130 14.90 -12.37 -15.09
CA SER A 130 14.63 -12.39 -13.66
C SER A 130 13.15 -12.31 -13.36
N ASN A 131 12.68 -13.05 -12.34
CA ASN A 131 11.27 -13.10 -11.98
C ASN A 131 10.76 -11.87 -11.21
N TRP A 132 11.64 -10.97 -10.79
CA TRP A 132 11.30 -9.71 -10.09
C TRP A 132 11.17 -8.50 -11.02
N ASP A 133 11.53 -8.62 -12.31
CA ASP A 133 11.28 -7.56 -13.30
C ASP A 133 9.81 -7.60 -13.77
N ILE A 134 8.92 -7.32 -12.84
CA ILE A 134 7.46 -7.40 -13.03
C ILE A 134 6.82 -6.06 -13.37
N ALA A 135 7.55 -4.95 -13.37
CA ALA A 135 6.99 -3.64 -13.66
C ALA A 135 6.71 -3.46 -15.15
N ILE A 136 5.45 -3.17 -15.52
CA ILE A 136 5.11 -2.82 -16.90
C ILE A 136 5.60 -1.38 -17.16
N LYS A 137 6.56 -1.22 -18.07
CA LYS A 137 7.03 0.10 -18.50
C LYS A 137 5.91 0.80 -19.27
N SER A 138 5.34 1.86 -18.71
CA SER A 138 4.37 2.68 -19.43
C SER A 138 5.04 3.47 -20.56
N LYS A 139 4.37 3.61 -21.71
CA LYS A 139 4.90 4.36 -22.87
C LYS A 139 5.23 5.83 -22.55
N ASP A 140 4.70 6.39 -21.48
CA ASP A 140 4.98 7.75 -21.03
C ASP A 140 6.35 7.90 -20.35
N THR A 141 6.93 6.79 -19.86
CA THR A 141 8.27 6.80 -19.25
C THR A 141 9.39 6.91 -20.27
N LEU A 142 9.17 6.53 -21.52
CA LEU A 142 10.16 6.55 -22.61
C LEU A 142 10.39 7.95 -23.19
N LYS A 143 9.63 8.98 -22.82
CA LYS A 143 9.76 10.36 -23.34
C LYS A 143 10.46 11.34 -22.37
N LYS A 144 10.98 10.88 -21.24
CA LYS A 144 11.64 11.76 -20.26
C LYS A 144 13.02 11.27 -19.81
N GLU A 145 13.85 10.85 -20.74
CA GLU A 145 15.30 10.95 -20.52
C GLU A 145 15.68 12.43 -20.67
N GLY A 146 15.92 13.09 -19.54
CA GLY A 146 16.56 14.41 -19.58
C GLY A 146 15.89 15.57 -18.87
N LYS A 147 14.99 15.34 -17.92
CA LYS A 147 14.69 16.38 -16.90
C LYS A 147 14.54 15.70 -15.55
N ASP A 148 15.36 16.14 -14.57
CA ASP A 148 15.17 15.85 -13.15
C ASP A 148 13.74 16.18 -12.74
N THR A 149 12.82 15.24 -12.95
CA THR A 149 11.57 15.25 -12.22
C THR A 149 11.93 14.78 -10.81
N THR A 150 12.50 15.68 -10.02
CA THR A 150 12.49 15.54 -8.57
C THR A 150 11.03 15.38 -8.21
N SER A 151 10.60 14.13 -8.05
CA SER A 151 9.31 13.78 -7.53
C SER A 151 9.14 14.63 -6.27
N LYS A 152 8.16 15.57 -6.26
CA LYS A 152 7.84 16.39 -5.09
C LYS A 152 7.35 15.53 -3.91
N PHE A 153 7.22 14.23 -4.15
CA PHE A 153 6.81 13.24 -3.17
C PHE A 153 8.01 12.87 -2.30
N LYS A 154 8.06 13.46 -1.13
CA LYS A 154 9.06 13.13 -0.11
C LYS A 154 8.46 12.13 0.87
N MET A 155 9.16 11.02 1.11
CA MET A 155 8.75 10.00 2.07
C MET A 155 9.82 9.82 3.14
N SER A 156 9.41 9.56 4.37
CA SER A 156 10.27 9.24 5.49
C SER A 156 9.76 8.00 6.19
N LEU A 157 10.61 7.00 6.32
CA LEU A 157 10.35 5.80 7.10
C LEU A 157 11.13 5.90 8.41
N GLN A 158 10.45 5.77 9.56
CA GLN A 158 11.08 5.87 10.87
C GLN A 158 11.49 4.49 11.43
N LYS A 159 10.64 3.48 11.25
CA LYS A 159 10.89 2.13 11.76
C LYS A 159 10.37 1.07 10.82
N TYR A 160 11.12 -0.02 10.65
CA TYR A 160 10.63 -1.23 10.01
C TYR A 160 10.89 -2.44 10.92
N SER A 161 10.09 -3.49 10.74
CA SER A 161 10.20 -4.77 11.44
C SER A 161 9.89 -5.89 10.45
N ILE A 162 10.71 -6.92 10.47
CA ILE A 162 10.51 -8.15 9.68
C ILE A 162 10.69 -9.32 10.63
N SER A 163 9.69 -10.20 10.71
CA SER A 163 9.73 -11.41 11.52
C SER A 163 9.43 -12.65 10.67
N ASP A 164 10.15 -13.73 10.98
CA ASP A 164 9.98 -15.05 10.36
C ASP A 164 10.09 -15.02 8.82
N GLY A 165 10.95 -14.13 8.29
CA GLY A 165 11.17 -13.97 6.86
C GLY A 165 12.01 -15.08 6.26
N LYS A 166 11.70 -15.47 5.00
CA LYS A 166 12.49 -16.41 4.20
C LYS A 166 12.72 -15.83 2.81
N ILE A 167 13.97 -15.84 2.36
CA ILE A 167 14.36 -15.47 1.00
C ILE A 167 15.02 -16.71 0.37
N VAL A 168 14.60 -17.03 -0.85
CA VAL A 168 15.19 -18.07 -1.70
C VAL A 168 15.72 -17.37 -2.95
N TYR A 169 16.91 -17.72 -3.37
CA TYR A 169 17.52 -17.24 -4.61
C TYR A 169 17.99 -18.45 -5.43
N ASP A 170 17.51 -18.57 -6.66
CA ASP A 170 17.87 -19.61 -7.63
C ASP A 170 18.35 -18.95 -8.92
N ASP A 171 19.62 -19.14 -9.25
CA ASP A 171 20.26 -18.54 -10.43
C ASP A 171 20.71 -19.65 -11.39
N LYS A 172 19.94 -19.83 -12.47
CA LYS A 172 20.26 -20.81 -13.52
C LYS A 172 21.18 -20.27 -14.61
N ALA A 173 21.41 -18.95 -14.63
CA ALA A 173 22.36 -18.33 -15.58
C ALA A 173 23.81 -18.55 -15.15
N ASN A 174 24.06 -18.65 -13.83
CA ASN A 174 25.38 -18.83 -13.23
C ASN A 174 25.48 -20.17 -12.49
N THR A 175 25.13 -21.28 -13.15
CA THR A 175 25.42 -22.63 -12.62
C THR A 175 26.92 -22.86 -12.64
N PHE A 176 27.54 -22.84 -11.46
CA PHE A 176 28.90 -23.31 -11.21
C PHE A 176 28.91 -24.81 -10.99
#